data_4c193d40bf926eaa641e1af89b6a70d0
#
_entry.id   4c193d40bf926eaa641e1af89b6a70d0
#
_cell.length_a   1.000
_cell.length_b   1.000
_cell.length_c   1.000
_cell.angle_alpha   90.00
_cell.angle_beta   90.00
_cell.angle_gamma   90.00
#
_symmetry.space_group_name_H-M   'P 1'
#
loop_
_entity.id
_entity.type
_entity.pdbx_description
1 polymer ?
#
loop_
_entity_poly.entity_id
_entity_poly.type
_entity_poly.pdbx_seq_one_letter_code
_entity_poly.pdbx_strand_id
1 'polypeptide(L)'
;VWRETTEKDALIGVSMTGIGSGVVLGYDMAKAASVVKRENTRVAKLIGINQAARCTTVKPAGTTSLALGTSSGKNESIYKYLVENHPMLVEDEFFRPHDTAVISIPQKAPEGSILRTESPFQLLERIKKVATEWVMPGHRKGSNTHNVSATVSLKPEEWEMAGEWMWNNRKHYNGLSVLPFDGGTYTQAPFEDIDEGTYINKLQHLTNINLENVNESEDNTDLSGELACAGGSCEIT
;
A
#
# COMPACT_ATOMS: atom_id res chain seq x y z
N VAL A 1 -28.17 -14.60 1.93
CA VAL A 1 -27.76 -13.19 2.13
C VAL A 1 -26.39 -12.94 1.52
N TRP A 2 -25.29 -13.59 1.97
CA TRP A 2 -23.94 -13.36 1.47
C TRP A 2 -23.81 -13.53 -0.05
N ARG A 3 -24.27 -14.68 -0.58
CA ARG A 3 -24.21 -14.96 -2.02
C ARG A 3 -24.96 -13.90 -2.83
N GLU A 4 -26.16 -13.56 -2.45
CA GLU A 4 -27.00 -12.57 -3.13
C GLU A 4 -26.35 -11.19 -3.16
N THR A 5 -25.73 -10.75 -2.03
CA THR A 5 -25.04 -9.47 -1.95
C THR A 5 -23.79 -9.47 -2.82
N THR A 6 -23.01 -10.57 -2.76
CA THR A 6 -21.79 -10.70 -3.57
C THR A 6 -22.12 -10.69 -5.07
N GLU A 7 -23.11 -11.46 -5.49
CA GLU A 7 -23.55 -11.50 -6.89
C GLU A 7 -24.15 -10.16 -7.35
N LYS A 8 -24.91 -9.48 -6.48
CA LYS A 8 -25.54 -8.19 -6.77
C LYS A 8 -24.50 -7.09 -6.98
N ASP A 9 -23.50 -7.00 -6.13
CA ASP A 9 -22.54 -5.91 -6.14
C ASP A 9 -21.29 -6.22 -6.98
N ALA A 10 -20.91 -7.50 -7.07
CA ALA A 10 -19.78 -8.02 -7.86
C ALA A 10 -18.53 -7.12 -7.77
N LEU A 11 -18.18 -6.68 -6.54
CA LEU A 11 -17.18 -5.65 -6.30
C LEU A 11 -15.79 -6.06 -6.79
N ILE A 12 -15.12 -5.13 -7.42
CA ILE A 12 -13.68 -5.17 -7.69
C ILE A 12 -13.02 -3.89 -7.19
N GLY A 13 -11.73 -3.94 -6.90
CA GLY A 13 -10.96 -2.78 -6.44
C GLY A 13 -9.69 -2.62 -7.26
N VAL A 14 -9.77 -1.91 -8.40
CA VAL A 14 -8.57 -1.53 -9.15
C VAL A 14 -7.94 -0.34 -8.44
N SER A 15 -6.75 -0.57 -7.88
CA SER A 15 -5.93 0.46 -7.23
C SER A 15 -4.84 0.95 -8.17
N MET A 16 -4.17 2.03 -7.80
CA MET A 16 -3.03 2.56 -8.53
C MET A 16 -1.87 2.83 -7.56
N THR A 17 -0.66 2.70 -8.08
CA THR A 17 0.59 3.07 -7.44
C THR A 17 1.12 4.38 -8.06
N GLY A 18 2.15 4.97 -7.43
CA GLY A 18 2.76 6.19 -7.96
C GLY A 18 2.04 7.48 -7.57
N ILE A 19 1.13 7.46 -6.59
CA ILE A 19 0.50 8.67 -6.03
C ILE A 19 1.56 9.50 -5.31
N GLY A 20 2.37 8.88 -4.45
CA GLY A 20 3.45 9.55 -3.71
C GLY A 20 4.57 10.06 -4.61
N SER A 21 4.89 9.38 -5.71
CA SER A 21 5.85 9.89 -6.71
C SER A 21 5.28 11.00 -7.59
N GLY A 22 3.99 11.33 -7.45
CA GLY A 22 3.33 12.38 -8.24
C GLY A 22 2.97 11.98 -9.67
N VAL A 23 3.50 10.88 -10.18
CA VAL A 23 3.36 10.48 -11.60
C VAL A 23 1.90 10.36 -12.02
N VAL A 24 1.09 9.66 -11.24
CA VAL A 24 -0.33 9.43 -11.59
C VAL A 24 -1.20 10.68 -11.41
N LEU A 25 -0.77 11.66 -10.62
CA LEU A 25 -1.53 12.89 -10.37
C LEU A 25 -1.59 13.80 -11.61
N GLY A 26 -0.70 13.59 -12.57
CA GLY A 26 -0.68 14.29 -13.86
C GLY A 26 -1.54 13.67 -14.96
N TYR A 27 -2.09 12.46 -14.73
CA TYR A 27 -2.93 11.79 -15.71
C TYR A 27 -4.41 12.14 -15.56
N ASP A 28 -5.17 11.95 -16.63
CA ASP A 28 -6.64 12.01 -16.61
C ASP A 28 -7.20 10.74 -15.92
N MET A 29 -7.25 10.80 -14.59
CA MET A 29 -7.71 9.69 -13.75
C MET A 29 -9.18 9.35 -14.01
N ALA A 30 -10.01 10.32 -14.33
CA ALA A 30 -11.43 10.08 -14.64
C ALA A 30 -11.60 9.28 -15.93
N LYS A 31 -10.79 9.58 -16.95
CA LYS A 31 -10.74 8.80 -18.19
C LYS A 31 -10.24 7.38 -17.91
N ALA A 32 -9.19 7.23 -17.11
CA ALA A 32 -8.68 5.92 -16.71
C ALA A 32 -9.72 5.10 -15.94
N ALA A 33 -10.45 5.69 -14.99
CA ALA A 33 -11.56 5.04 -14.28
C ALA A 33 -12.68 4.58 -15.24
N SER A 34 -12.96 5.38 -16.27
CA SER A 34 -13.92 5.02 -17.32
C SER A 34 -13.47 3.80 -18.14
N VAL A 35 -12.16 3.68 -18.41
CA VAL A 35 -11.58 2.50 -19.06
C VAL A 35 -11.76 1.25 -18.18
N VAL A 36 -11.46 1.37 -16.89
CA VAL A 36 -11.66 0.27 -15.91
C VAL A 36 -13.12 -0.19 -15.91
N LYS A 37 -14.09 0.73 -15.88
CA LYS A 37 -15.51 0.37 -15.93
C LYS A 37 -15.89 -0.35 -17.21
N ARG A 38 -15.40 0.13 -18.35
CA ARG A 38 -15.69 -0.49 -19.66
C ARG A 38 -15.13 -1.90 -19.72
N GLU A 39 -13.89 -2.09 -19.25
CA GLU A 39 -13.26 -3.41 -19.22
C GLU A 39 -13.98 -4.36 -18.27
N ASN A 40 -14.37 -3.89 -17.09
CA ASN A 40 -15.20 -4.67 -16.17
C ASN A 40 -16.52 -5.10 -16.83
N THR A 41 -17.18 -4.23 -17.61
CA THR A 41 -18.39 -4.59 -18.36
C THR A 41 -18.12 -5.71 -19.35
N ARG A 42 -17.02 -5.61 -20.11
CA ARG A 42 -16.64 -6.61 -21.11
C ARG A 42 -16.36 -7.97 -20.48
N VAL A 43 -15.51 -7.98 -19.43
CA VAL A 43 -15.12 -9.24 -18.77
C VAL A 43 -16.28 -9.86 -18.01
N ALA A 44 -17.06 -9.09 -17.27
CA ALA A 44 -18.23 -9.57 -16.54
C ALA A 44 -19.22 -10.31 -17.46
N LYS A 45 -19.45 -9.73 -18.66
CA LYS A 45 -20.28 -10.40 -19.70
C LYS A 45 -19.64 -11.71 -20.19
N LEU A 46 -18.31 -11.73 -20.38
CA LEU A 46 -17.59 -12.90 -20.87
C LEU A 46 -17.66 -14.07 -19.89
N ILE A 47 -17.51 -13.81 -18.59
CA ILE A 47 -17.50 -14.83 -17.54
C ILE A 47 -18.88 -15.07 -16.91
N GLY A 48 -19.92 -14.37 -17.34
CA GLY A 48 -21.29 -14.58 -16.89
C GLY A 48 -21.63 -14.09 -15.49
N ILE A 49 -20.98 -13.01 -15.02
CA ILE A 49 -21.27 -12.38 -13.73
C ILE A 49 -21.84 -10.96 -13.89
N ASN A 50 -22.36 -10.40 -12.81
CA ASN A 50 -22.79 -9.00 -12.81
C ASN A 50 -21.61 -8.03 -12.94
N GLN A 51 -21.90 -6.86 -13.51
CA GLN A 51 -20.94 -5.77 -13.52
C GLN A 51 -20.75 -5.22 -12.10
N ALA A 52 -19.51 -4.94 -11.73
CA ALA A 52 -19.19 -4.39 -10.44
C ALA A 52 -19.88 -3.03 -10.20
N ALA A 53 -20.52 -2.90 -9.04
CA ALA A 53 -21.12 -1.64 -8.61
C ALA A 53 -20.08 -0.55 -8.41
N ARG A 54 -18.86 -0.93 -7.99
CA ARG A 54 -17.71 -0.07 -7.73
C ARG A 54 -16.46 -0.75 -8.26
N CYS A 55 -15.66 -0.03 -9.05
CA CYS A 55 -14.51 -0.62 -9.76
C CYS A 55 -13.16 -0.10 -9.28
N THR A 56 -13.09 1.15 -8.85
CA THR A 56 -11.82 1.83 -8.51
C THR A 56 -11.72 2.15 -7.04
N THR A 57 -10.54 2.01 -6.49
CA THR A 57 -10.24 2.25 -5.06
C THR A 57 -8.81 2.74 -4.92
N VAL A 58 -8.43 3.17 -3.73
CA VAL A 58 -7.03 3.26 -3.32
C VAL A 58 -6.90 2.55 -2.00
N LYS A 59 -6.06 1.54 -1.98
CA LYS A 59 -5.67 0.83 -0.78
C LYS A 59 -4.16 0.96 -0.61
N PRO A 60 -3.65 1.25 0.59
CA PRO A 60 -2.21 1.18 0.84
C PRO A 60 -1.70 -0.20 0.43
N ALA A 61 -0.72 -0.20 -0.44
CA ALA A 61 -0.14 -1.45 -0.94
C ALA A 61 1.04 -1.85 -0.05
N GLY A 62 0.86 -2.06 1.25
CA GLY A 62 1.88 -2.41 2.22
C GLY A 62 3.07 -3.16 1.63
N THR A 63 3.08 -4.47 1.73
CA THR A 63 4.09 -5.34 1.10
C THR A 63 3.95 -5.47 -0.42
N THR A 64 2.79 -5.20 -1.01
CA THR A 64 2.55 -5.43 -2.45
C THR A 64 3.35 -4.48 -3.35
N SER A 65 3.66 -3.27 -2.91
CA SER A 65 4.54 -2.35 -3.66
C SER A 65 6.01 -2.78 -3.60
N LEU A 66 6.39 -3.52 -2.59
CA LEU A 66 7.69 -4.17 -2.46
C LEU A 66 7.71 -5.53 -3.18
N ALA A 67 6.55 -6.15 -3.36
CA ALA A 67 6.38 -7.53 -3.84
C ALA A 67 6.32 -7.69 -5.36
N LEU A 68 6.67 -6.69 -6.15
CA LEU A 68 6.98 -6.92 -7.56
C LEU A 68 8.32 -7.65 -7.74
N GLY A 69 8.77 -8.36 -6.73
CA GLY A 69 9.98 -9.17 -6.71
C GLY A 69 10.16 -10.08 -5.51
N THR A 70 9.25 -10.08 -4.52
CA THR A 70 9.44 -10.91 -3.31
C THR A 70 8.15 -11.57 -2.85
N SER A 71 8.21 -12.86 -2.62
CA SER A 71 7.17 -13.60 -1.91
C SER A 71 7.29 -13.36 -0.40
N SER A 72 6.18 -13.03 0.26
CA SER A 72 6.05 -13.17 1.70
C SER A 72 5.85 -14.65 2.03
N GLY A 73 6.89 -15.38 2.22
CA GLY A 73 6.83 -16.76 2.65
C GLY A 73 8.10 -17.07 3.43
N LYS A 74 8.00 -17.90 4.45
CA LYS A 74 9.15 -18.41 5.20
C LYS A 74 10.01 -19.29 4.30
N ASN A 75 10.82 -18.70 3.44
CA ASN A 75 11.82 -19.44 2.71
C ASN A 75 13.11 -19.47 3.53
N GLU A 76 13.28 -20.53 4.28
CA GLU A 76 14.46 -20.75 5.12
C GLU A 76 15.75 -20.75 4.30
N SER A 77 15.72 -21.24 3.08
CA SER A 77 16.90 -21.27 2.20
C SER A 77 17.32 -19.88 1.76
N ILE A 78 16.36 -19.01 1.39
CA ILE A 78 16.64 -17.60 1.06
C ILE A 78 17.15 -16.87 2.30
N TYR A 79 16.53 -17.06 3.46
CA TYR A 79 16.95 -16.43 4.69
C TYR A 79 18.41 -16.80 5.04
N LYS A 80 18.76 -18.07 5.04
CA LYS A 80 20.13 -18.55 5.30
C LYS A 80 21.12 -17.96 4.30
N TYR A 81 20.77 -17.98 3.01
CA TYR A 81 21.61 -17.38 1.98
C TYR A 81 21.85 -15.88 2.21
N LEU A 82 20.82 -15.13 2.55
CA LEU A 82 20.93 -13.70 2.80
C LEU A 82 21.75 -13.40 4.06
N VAL A 83 21.55 -14.12 5.15
CA VAL A 83 22.31 -13.96 6.40
C VAL A 83 23.80 -14.25 6.17
N GLU A 84 24.13 -15.29 5.40
CA GLU A 84 25.51 -15.68 5.13
C GLU A 84 26.24 -14.74 4.15
N ASN A 85 25.54 -14.28 3.12
CA ASN A 85 26.19 -13.56 2.00
C ASN A 85 25.88 -12.06 1.98
N HIS A 86 24.77 -11.63 2.55
CA HIS A 86 24.27 -10.26 2.51
C HIS A 86 23.72 -9.79 3.87
N PRO A 87 24.46 -9.96 4.98
CA PRO A 87 23.97 -9.68 6.34
C PRO A 87 23.53 -8.24 6.56
N MET A 88 24.06 -7.29 5.77
CA MET A 88 23.65 -5.88 5.83
C MET A 88 22.21 -5.62 5.39
N LEU A 89 21.57 -6.58 4.76
CA LEU A 89 20.17 -6.49 4.32
C LEU A 89 19.19 -7.18 5.26
N VAL A 90 19.68 -7.92 6.26
CA VAL A 90 18.85 -8.77 7.13
C VAL A 90 18.95 -8.31 8.57
N GLU A 91 17.82 -8.14 9.22
CA GLU A 91 17.72 -7.83 10.64
C GLU A 91 16.68 -8.77 11.27
N ASP A 92 16.86 -9.13 12.52
CA ASP A 92 15.80 -9.82 13.28
C ASP A 92 14.64 -8.86 13.51
N GLU A 93 13.42 -9.32 13.36
CA GLU A 93 12.24 -8.50 13.64
C GLU A 93 12.16 -8.23 15.15
N PHE A 94 11.88 -6.97 15.51
CA PHE A 94 12.02 -6.48 16.90
C PHE A 94 11.09 -7.19 17.90
N PHE A 95 9.86 -7.50 17.50
CA PHE A 95 8.87 -8.15 18.38
C PHE A 95 8.93 -9.69 18.32
N ARG A 96 9.44 -10.24 17.21
CA ARG A 96 9.50 -11.67 16.93
C ARG A 96 10.86 -12.11 16.39
N PRO A 97 11.97 -11.87 17.15
CA PRO A 97 13.33 -12.06 16.64
C PRO A 97 13.71 -13.51 16.35
N HIS A 98 12.90 -14.49 16.80
CA HIS A 98 13.22 -15.92 16.64
C HIS A 98 12.53 -16.59 15.45
N ASP A 99 11.54 -15.95 14.86
CA ASP A 99 10.74 -16.54 13.78
C ASP A 99 10.48 -15.60 12.59
N THR A 100 10.89 -14.35 12.71
CA THR A 100 10.65 -13.33 11.69
C THR A 100 11.91 -12.51 11.46
N ALA A 101 12.21 -12.22 10.20
CA ALA A 101 13.30 -11.34 9.81
C ALA A 101 12.80 -10.19 8.93
N VAL A 102 13.42 -9.04 9.06
CA VAL A 102 13.20 -7.86 8.23
C VAL A 102 14.28 -7.79 7.17
N ILE A 103 13.89 -7.69 5.91
CA ILE A 103 14.82 -7.52 4.79
C ILE A 103 14.75 -6.07 4.33
N SER A 104 15.89 -5.40 4.41
CA SER A 104 16.04 -4.00 3.98
C SER A 104 16.25 -3.91 2.48
N ILE A 105 15.36 -3.20 1.78
CA ILE A 105 15.46 -2.95 0.34
C ILE A 105 15.71 -1.45 0.13
N PRO A 106 16.94 -1.01 -0.16
CA PRO A 106 17.23 0.39 -0.38
C PRO A 106 16.56 0.87 -1.67
N GLN A 107 15.85 1.99 -1.57
CA GLN A 107 15.16 2.59 -2.71
C GLN A 107 15.45 4.08 -2.78
N LYS A 108 15.63 4.60 -3.98
CA LYS A 108 15.70 6.03 -4.24
C LYS A 108 14.34 6.50 -4.74
N ALA A 109 13.77 7.47 -4.06
CA ALA A 109 12.53 8.09 -4.54
C ALA A 109 12.77 8.75 -5.90
N PRO A 110 11.82 8.63 -6.86
CA PRO A 110 11.87 9.37 -8.10
C PRO A 110 11.96 10.87 -7.86
N GLU A 111 12.58 11.60 -8.78
CA GLU A 111 12.62 13.06 -8.71
C GLU A 111 11.20 13.64 -8.67
N GLY A 112 10.98 14.64 -7.82
CA GLY A 112 9.67 15.23 -7.61
C GLY A 112 8.71 14.43 -6.70
N SER A 113 9.18 13.36 -6.11
CA SER A 113 8.39 12.60 -5.13
C SER A 113 8.01 13.45 -3.93
N ILE A 114 6.80 13.22 -3.45
CA ILE A 114 6.27 13.86 -2.26
C ILE A 114 6.92 13.23 -1.03
N LEU A 115 7.57 14.05 -0.24
CA LEU A 115 8.29 13.62 0.94
C LEU A 115 7.37 13.49 2.17
N ARG A 116 7.82 12.77 3.19
CA ARG A 116 7.13 12.62 4.49
C ARG A 116 6.93 13.94 5.24
N THR A 117 7.66 14.99 4.82
CA THR A 117 7.55 16.34 5.37
C THR A 117 6.37 17.14 4.86
N GLU A 118 5.54 16.56 3.97
CA GLU A 118 4.33 17.24 3.52
C GLU A 118 3.39 17.53 4.69
N SER A 119 2.63 18.62 4.58
CA SER A 119 1.63 18.94 5.58
C SER A 119 0.43 17.98 5.50
N PRO A 120 -0.28 17.73 6.62
CA PRO A 120 -1.48 16.90 6.61
C PRO A 120 -2.55 17.44 5.66
N PHE A 121 -2.60 18.77 5.46
CA PHE A 121 -3.55 19.40 4.53
C PHE A 121 -3.23 19.12 3.07
N GLN A 122 -1.96 19.03 2.70
CA GLN A 122 -1.57 18.61 1.36
C GLN A 122 -1.98 17.16 1.10
N LEU A 123 -1.84 16.29 2.08
CA LEU A 123 -2.32 14.91 2.00
C LEU A 123 -3.85 14.85 1.89
N LEU A 124 -4.58 15.61 2.71
CA LEU A 124 -6.04 15.68 2.68
C LEU A 124 -6.56 16.17 1.32
N GLU A 125 -5.97 17.22 0.74
CA GLU A 125 -6.34 17.70 -0.60
C GLU A 125 -6.04 16.67 -1.69
N ARG A 126 -4.97 15.90 -1.55
CA ARG A 126 -4.66 14.80 -2.46
C ARG A 126 -5.66 13.66 -2.34
N ILE A 127 -6.06 13.30 -1.13
CA ILE A 127 -7.12 12.31 -0.89
C ILE A 127 -8.41 12.76 -1.60
N LYS A 128 -8.80 14.02 -1.43
CA LYS A 128 -9.96 14.61 -2.10
C LYS A 128 -9.84 14.57 -3.62
N LYS A 129 -8.68 14.94 -4.16
CA LYS A 129 -8.41 14.89 -5.61
C LYS A 129 -8.57 13.45 -6.13
N VAL A 130 -7.93 12.48 -5.51
CA VAL A 130 -7.99 11.08 -5.93
C VAL A 130 -9.40 10.50 -5.76
N ALA A 131 -10.10 10.84 -4.68
CA ALA A 131 -11.49 10.45 -4.51
C ALA A 131 -12.37 10.98 -5.64
N THR A 132 -12.23 12.27 -5.98
CA THR A 132 -13.05 12.94 -7.01
C THR A 132 -12.72 12.46 -8.43
N GLU A 133 -11.45 12.27 -8.74
CA GLU A 133 -11.00 11.99 -10.11
C GLU A 133 -10.83 10.50 -10.43
N TRP A 134 -10.68 9.64 -9.42
CA TRP A 134 -10.49 8.21 -9.61
C TRP A 134 -11.62 7.35 -9.04
N VAL A 135 -11.92 7.52 -7.74
CA VAL A 135 -12.86 6.62 -7.05
C VAL A 135 -14.29 6.89 -7.47
N MET A 136 -14.73 8.15 -7.44
CA MET A 136 -16.09 8.53 -7.84
C MET A 136 -16.42 8.20 -9.30
N PRO A 137 -15.55 8.48 -10.28
CA PRO A 137 -15.82 8.08 -11.66
C PRO A 137 -15.89 6.58 -11.90
N GLY A 138 -15.24 5.78 -11.05
CA GLY A 138 -15.32 4.32 -11.08
C GLY A 138 -16.56 3.71 -10.46
N HIS A 139 -17.42 4.53 -9.87
CA HIS A 139 -18.70 4.15 -9.28
C HIS A 139 -19.81 4.00 -10.33
N ARG A 140 -20.72 3.03 -10.15
CA ARG A 140 -21.87 2.81 -11.04
C ARG A 140 -23.20 2.98 -10.33
N LYS A 141 -23.36 2.37 -9.15
CA LYS A 141 -24.64 2.30 -8.44
C LYS A 141 -24.46 2.15 -6.93
N GLY A 142 -25.49 2.58 -6.19
CA GLY A 142 -25.53 2.56 -4.74
C GLY A 142 -25.16 3.91 -4.12
N SER A 143 -25.29 4.04 -2.81
CA SER A 143 -25.02 5.28 -2.08
C SER A 143 -23.54 5.45 -1.69
N ASN A 144 -22.78 4.34 -1.62
CA ASN A 144 -21.40 4.34 -1.15
C ASN A 144 -20.45 4.08 -2.31
N THR A 145 -19.37 4.86 -2.38
CA THR A 145 -18.22 4.59 -3.24
C THR A 145 -17.22 3.68 -2.52
N HIS A 146 -16.20 3.22 -3.23
CA HIS A 146 -14.98 2.75 -2.56
C HIS A 146 -14.26 3.93 -1.89
N ASN A 147 -13.27 3.63 -1.07
CA ASN A 147 -12.51 4.62 -0.30
C ASN A 147 -11.13 4.89 -0.91
N VAL A 148 -10.58 6.07 -0.60
CA VAL A 148 -9.15 6.34 -0.64
C VAL A 148 -8.64 6.08 0.77
N SER A 149 -8.09 4.91 1.00
CA SER A 149 -7.57 4.55 2.32
C SER A 149 -6.28 5.30 2.59
N ALA A 150 -6.26 6.06 3.66
CA ALA A 150 -5.11 6.85 4.10
C ALA A 150 -5.12 7.06 5.61
N THR A 151 -3.92 7.26 6.16
CA THR A 151 -3.70 7.69 7.54
C THR A 151 -3.11 9.08 7.52
N VAL A 152 -3.71 9.99 8.29
CA VAL A 152 -3.28 11.38 8.43
C VAL A 152 -2.78 11.58 9.84
N SER A 153 -1.51 11.93 10.00
CA SER A 153 -0.92 12.23 11.31
C SER A 153 -0.98 13.74 11.57
N LEU A 154 -1.49 14.14 12.73
CA LEU A 154 -1.73 15.53 13.11
C LEU A 154 -0.94 15.93 14.35
N LYS A 155 -0.29 17.08 14.30
CA LYS A 155 0.24 17.75 15.48
C LYS A 155 -0.88 18.33 16.31
N PRO A 156 -0.64 18.61 17.62
CA PRO A 156 -1.67 19.13 18.51
C PRO A 156 -2.41 20.37 17.98
N GLU A 157 -1.69 21.26 17.31
CA GLU A 157 -2.23 22.52 16.77
C GLU A 157 -3.01 22.36 15.45
N GLU A 158 -2.96 21.18 14.82
CA GLU A 158 -3.57 20.93 13.52
C GLU A 158 -4.96 20.29 13.59
N TRP A 159 -5.37 19.81 14.77
CA TRP A 159 -6.60 19.03 14.94
C TRP A 159 -7.88 19.81 14.62
N GLU A 160 -7.99 21.05 15.06
CA GLU A 160 -9.19 21.86 14.83
C GLU A 160 -9.38 22.14 13.34
N MET A 161 -8.34 22.59 12.65
CA MET A 161 -8.37 22.84 11.22
C MET A 161 -8.63 21.56 10.42
N ALA A 162 -8.04 20.43 10.81
CA ALA A 162 -8.30 19.16 10.17
C ALA A 162 -9.75 18.72 10.34
N GLY A 163 -10.33 18.92 11.53
CA GLY A 163 -11.74 18.65 11.79
C GLY A 163 -12.67 19.50 10.93
N GLU A 164 -12.37 20.79 10.77
CA GLU A 164 -13.11 21.68 9.86
C GLU A 164 -13.00 21.24 8.41
N TRP A 165 -11.78 20.91 7.97
CA TRP A 165 -11.57 20.41 6.62
C TRP A 165 -12.37 19.12 6.37
N MET A 166 -12.30 18.17 7.28
CA MET A 166 -13.02 16.90 7.21
C MET A 166 -14.54 17.12 7.14
N TRP A 167 -15.07 18.01 7.97
CA TRP A 167 -16.49 18.34 7.93
C TRP A 167 -16.92 18.96 6.60
N ASN A 168 -16.16 19.92 6.10
CA ASN A 168 -16.46 20.61 4.85
C ASN A 168 -16.32 19.71 3.63
N ASN A 169 -15.44 18.70 3.68
CA ASN A 169 -15.18 17.77 2.58
C ASN A 169 -15.75 16.36 2.79
N ARG A 170 -16.67 16.16 3.76
CA ARG A 170 -17.24 14.86 4.14
C ARG A 170 -17.88 14.04 3.02
N LYS A 171 -18.11 14.62 1.86
CA LYS A 171 -18.65 13.93 0.67
C LYS A 171 -17.56 13.30 -0.22
N HIS A 172 -16.29 13.55 0.08
CA HIS A 172 -15.17 13.13 -0.75
C HIS A 172 -14.38 11.95 -0.16
N TYR A 173 -14.76 11.44 0.99
CA TYR A 173 -14.17 10.26 1.60
C TYR A 173 -15.23 9.49 2.39
N ASN A 174 -15.03 8.17 2.57
CA ASN A 174 -15.90 7.34 3.40
C ASN A 174 -15.32 7.13 4.80
N GLY A 175 -13.99 7.09 4.92
CA GLY A 175 -13.27 6.96 6.18
C GLY A 175 -11.81 7.33 6.02
N LEU A 176 -11.26 7.97 7.05
CA LEU A 176 -9.85 8.29 7.18
C LEU A 176 -9.40 7.89 8.58
N SER A 177 -8.20 7.33 8.68
CA SER A 177 -7.51 7.17 9.95
C SER A 177 -6.81 8.49 10.28
N VAL A 178 -7.05 9.01 11.47
CA VAL A 178 -6.40 10.22 11.94
C VAL A 178 -5.68 9.90 13.25
N LEU A 179 -4.39 10.11 13.30
CA LEU A 179 -3.52 9.75 14.41
C LEU A 179 -2.76 10.99 14.92
N PRO A 180 -2.42 11.04 16.21
CA PRO A 180 -1.44 12.00 16.70
C PRO A 180 -0.10 11.80 15.98
N PHE A 181 0.57 12.92 15.68
CA PHE A 181 1.93 12.87 15.15
C PHE A 181 2.91 12.52 16.27
N ASP A 182 3.59 11.41 16.14
CA ASP A 182 4.54 10.86 17.11
C ASP A 182 6.02 11.02 16.70
N GLY A 183 6.30 11.80 15.65
CA GLY A 183 7.63 11.93 15.05
C GLY A 183 7.82 11.02 13.85
N GLY A 184 6.89 10.11 13.58
CA GLY A 184 6.85 9.28 12.37
C GLY A 184 7.91 8.17 12.30
N THR A 185 8.55 7.86 13.42
CA THR A 185 9.58 6.82 13.50
C THR A 185 9.25 5.84 14.63
N TYR A 186 9.01 4.61 14.27
CA TYR A 186 9.01 3.48 15.20
C TYR A 186 10.01 2.43 14.71
N THR A 187 10.43 1.56 15.62
CA THR A 187 11.44 0.53 15.31
C THR A 187 11.01 -0.31 14.12
N GLN A 188 11.86 -0.41 13.10
CA GLN A 188 11.61 -1.15 11.87
C GLN A 188 10.35 -0.69 11.12
N ALA A 189 10.16 0.62 11.00
CA ALA A 189 9.11 1.17 10.15
C ALA A 189 9.25 0.64 8.71
N PRO A 190 8.14 0.36 7.99
CA PRO A 190 8.18 -0.16 6.62
C PRO A 190 8.95 0.72 5.64
N PHE A 191 9.05 2.01 5.94
CA PHE A 191 9.85 2.98 5.20
C PHE A 191 10.63 3.82 6.19
N GLU A 192 11.94 3.79 6.08
CA GLU A 192 12.87 4.57 6.88
C GLU A 192 13.73 5.44 5.99
N ASP A 193 13.97 6.68 6.42
CA ASP A 193 14.91 7.56 5.73
C ASP A 193 16.35 7.12 6.09
N ILE A 194 17.16 6.93 5.06
CA ILE A 194 18.57 6.56 5.19
C ILE A 194 19.45 7.58 4.47
N ASP A 195 20.67 7.72 4.95
CA ASP A 195 21.67 8.55 4.29
C ASP A 195 22.22 7.89 3.01
N GLU A 196 22.90 8.69 2.18
CA GLU A 196 23.45 8.25 0.91
C GLU A 196 24.48 7.11 1.06
N GLY A 197 25.33 7.16 2.11
CA GLY A 197 26.33 6.13 2.36
C GLY A 197 25.69 4.79 2.69
N THR A 198 24.70 4.79 3.56
CA THR A 198 23.89 3.61 3.90
C THR A 198 23.15 3.09 2.66
N TYR A 199 22.57 3.98 1.85
CA TYR A 199 21.91 3.60 0.60
C TYR A 199 22.86 2.88 -0.36
N ILE A 200 24.05 3.46 -0.63
CA ILE A 200 25.03 2.87 -1.54
C ILE A 200 25.51 1.51 -1.04
N ASN A 201 25.79 1.40 0.25
CA ASN A 201 26.26 0.15 0.85
C ASN A 201 25.17 -0.95 0.72
N LYS A 202 23.96 -0.69 1.16
CA LYS A 202 22.85 -1.66 1.05
C LYS A 202 22.54 -2.00 -0.41
N LEU A 203 22.64 -1.02 -1.33
CA LEU A 203 22.40 -1.25 -2.76
C LEU A 203 23.44 -2.19 -3.37
N GLN A 204 24.70 -2.10 -2.99
CA GLN A 204 25.76 -3.02 -3.44
C GLN A 204 25.43 -4.46 -3.01
N HIS A 205 24.98 -4.65 -1.77
CA HIS A 205 24.57 -5.97 -1.31
C HIS A 205 23.36 -6.48 -2.08
N LEU A 206 22.34 -5.63 -2.31
CA LEU A 206 21.13 -6.01 -3.04
C LEU A 206 21.43 -6.42 -4.50
N THR A 207 22.29 -5.66 -5.19
CA THR A 207 22.63 -5.94 -6.60
C THR A 207 23.50 -7.18 -6.78
N ASN A 208 24.18 -7.63 -5.73
CA ASN A 208 25.04 -8.82 -5.76
C ASN A 208 24.28 -10.11 -5.37
N ILE A 209 22.99 -10.04 -5.05
CA ILE A 209 22.17 -11.22 -4.77
C ILE A 209 22.07 -12.07 -6.05
N ASN A 210 22.45 -13.32 -5.94
CA ASN A 210 22.23 -14.32 -6.99
C ASN A 210 21.34 -15.46 -6.47
N LEU A 211 20.07 -15.40 -6.85
CA LEU A 211 19.08 -16.38 -6.43
C LEU A 211 19.31 -17.78 -7.02
N GLU A 212 20.12 -17.93 -8.06
CA GLU A 212 20.52 -19.24 -8.57
C GLU A 212 21.33 -20.07 -7.56
N ASN A 213 21.94 -19.39 -6.57
CA ASN A 213 22.66 -20.03 -5.48
C ASN A 213 21.73 -20.52 -4.35
N VAL A 214 20.44 -20.19 -4.42
CA VAL A 214 19.44 -20.63 -3.43
C VAL A 214 18.82 -21.95 -3.92
N ASN A 215 19.09 -23.03 -3.20
CA ASN A 215 18.55 -24.34 -3.53
C ASN A 215 17.35 -24.65 -2.63
N GLU A 216 16.16 -24.54 -3.20
CA GLU A 216 14.91 -24.90 -2.52
C GLU A 216 14.60 -26.36 -2.79
N SER A 217 14.75 -27.19 -1.76
CA SER A 217 14.41 -28.62 -1.87
C SER A 217 12.97 -28.94 -1.47
N GLU A 218 12.34 -28.09 -0.67
CA GLU A 218 10.98 -28.26 -0.16
C GLU A 218 10.30 -26.88 0.01
N ASP A 219 9.00 -26.82 -0.28
CA ASP A 219 8.18 -25.65 -0.02
C ASP A 219 7.50 -25.82 1.36
N ASN A 220 8.09 -25.24 2.38
CA ASN A 220 7.58 -25.25 3.75
C ASN A 220 6.80 -23.94 4.07
N THR A 221 6.26 -23.27 3.08
CA THR A 221 5.52 -22.02 3.26
C THR A 221 4.24 -22.28 4.05
N ASP A 222 4.14 -21.70 5.24
CA ASP A 222 2.91 -21.70 6.05
C ASP A 222 2.34 -20.28 6.10
N LEU A 223 1.24 -20.07 5.38
CA LEU A 223 0.54 -18.77 5.31
C LEU A 223 -0.54 -18.64 6.41
N SER A 224 -0.74 -19.64 7.25
CA SER A 224 -1.82 -19.65 8.26
C SER A 224 -1.65 -18.62 9.39
N GLY A 225 -0.45 -18.07 9.56
CA GLY A 225 -0.12 -17.05 10.57
C GLY A 225 0.23 -15.69 10.02
N GLU A 226 0.06 -15.46 8.71
CA GLU A 226 0.39 -14.17 8.08
C GLU A 226 -0.67 -13.12 8.43
N LEU A 227 -0.24 -12.06 9.12
CA LEU A 227 -1.07 -10.88 9.35
C LEU A 227 -1.26 -10.13 8.04
N ALA A 228 -2.49 -9.79 7.70
CA ALA A 228 -2.84 -9.07 6.47
C ALA A 228 -2.17 -7.68 6.33
N CYS A 229 -1.53 -7.20 7.39
CA CYS A 229 -0.76 -5.95 7.45
C CYS A 229 0.45 -6.17 8.35
N ALA A 230 1.57 -6.57 7.79
CA ALA A 230 2.86 -6.50 8.49
C ALA A 230 3.30 -5.03 8.53
N GLY A 231 3.06 -4.35 9.63
CA GLY A 231 3.41 -2.93 9.77
C GLY A 231 2.61 -2.18 10.82
N GLY A 232 2.20 -2.83 11.91
CA GLY A 232 1.79 -2.19 13.17
C GLY A 232 0.56 -1.27 13.17
N SER A 233 -0.05 -0.97 12.04
CA SER A 233 -1.19 -0.04 11.98
C SER A 233 -2.51 -0.66 11.49
N CYS A 234 -2.57 -1.96 11.34
CA CYS A 234 -3.79 -2.69 10.97
C CYS A 234 -4.00 -3.97 11.81
N GLU A 235 -3.48 -4.05 13.01
CA GLU A 235 -3.84 -5.11 13.94
C GLU A 235 -5.26 -4.87 14.44
N ILE A 236 -6.17 -5.70 13.96
CA ILE A 236 -7.45 -5.92 14.65
C ILE A 236 -7.14 -6.93 15.74
N THR A 237 -6.91 -6.46 16.95
CA THR A 237 -6.95 -7.29 18.17
C THR A 237 -8.39 -7.65 18.47
#